data_34865b1e23147362b6d49089b7d68d09
#
_entry.id   34865b1e23147362b6d49089b7d68d09
#
_cell.length_a   1.000
_cell.length_b   1.000
_cell.length_c   1.000
_cell.angle_alpha   90.00
_cell.angle_beta   90.00
_cell.angle_gamma   90.00
#
_symmetry.space_group_name_H-M   'P 1'
#
loop_
_entity.id
_entity.type
_entity.pdbx_description
1 polymer ?
#
loop_
_entity_poly.entity_id
_entity_poly.type
_entity_poly.pdbx_seq_one_letter_code
_entity_poly.pdbx_strand_id
1 'polypeptide(L)'
;VGDKILKHHLVADKTPGTEDITTTAWSGDRGLTLIEMGPFGVIGAITPCTNPSETILCNTMGMLAGGNTVVFNPHPAAIKTSIYAINLLNEASLESGGPDNIAVTVEKPTLETSNVMMKHKDIPLIAATGGPGVVTAVLSSGKRGIGAGAGNPPALVDETADIRKAATDIVNGCTFDNNLPCIAEKEIVAVSSIVDELMHYLVAEN
;
A
#
# COMPACT_ATOMS: atom_id res chain seq x y z
N VAL A 1 -11.65 13.93 9.05
CA VAL A 1 -10.27 14.40 9.36
C VAL A 1 -9.59 13.44 10.32
N GLY A 2 -10.28 13.00 11.40
CA GLY A 2 -9.71 12.07 12.39
C GLY A 2 -9.18 10.77 11.79
N ASP A 3 -9.97 10.11 10.94
CA ASP A 3 -9.59 8.86 10.29
C ASP A 3 -8.35 9.02 9.39
N LYS A 4 -8.20 10.15 8.71
CA LYS A 4 -7.03 10.44 7.89
C LYS A 4 -5.77 10.57 8.75
N ILE A 5 -5.85 11.25 9.88
CA ILE A 5 -4.73 11.37 10.83
C ILE A 5 -4.37 10.00 11.39
N LEU A 6 -5.37 9.25 11.87
CA LEU A 6 -5.16 7.89 12.39
C LEU A 6 -4.50 6.99 11.34
N LYS A 7 -4.96 7.06 10.10
CA LYS A 7 -4.41 6.26 9.00
C LYS A 7 -2.94 6.59 8.71
N HIS A 8 -2.53 7.86 8.76
CA HIS A 8 -1.11 8.23 8.61
C HIS A 8 -0.25 7.69 9.76
N HIS A 9 -0.73 7.78 11.00
CA HIS A 9 -0.04 7.16 12.15
C HIS A 9 0.10 5.65 12.00
N LEU A 10 -0.98 4.97 11.63
CA LEU A 10 -0.95 3.52 11.40
C LEU A 10 0.05 3.13 10.29
N VAL A 11 0.10 3.89 9.20
CA VAL A 11 1.06 3.64 8.12
C VAL A 11 2.49 3.87 8.60
N ALA A 12 2.76 4.97 9.32
CA ALA A 12 4.09 5.25 9.84
C ALA A 12 4.57 4.18 10.84
N ASP A 13 3.67 3.72 11.72
CA ASP A 13 4.03 2.77 12.78
C ASP A 13 4.10 1.31 12.31
N LYS A 14 3.34 0.95 11.27
CA LYS A 14 3.15 -0.44 10.85
C LYS A 14 3.76 -0.80 9.51
N THR A 15 4.29 0.17 8.76
CA THR A 15 5.02 -0.14 7.52
C THR A 15 6.31 -0.88 7.88
N PRO A 16 6.56 -2.06 7.29
CA PRO A 16 7.78 -2.82 7.51
C PRO A 16 9.02 -2.01 7.15
N GLY A 17 10.07 -2.15 7.96
CA GLY A 17 11.35 -1.49 7.79
C GLY A 17 12.50 -2.46 7.56
N THR A 18 13.69 -2.10 8.02
CA THR A 18 14.90 -2.92 7.87
C THR A 18 14.87 -4.21 8.68
N GLU A 19 14.00 -4.31 9.69
CA GLU A 19 13.80 -5.51 10.51
C GLU A 19 13.34 -6.74 9.71
N ASP A 20 12.65 -6.53 8.57
CA ASP A 20 12.12 -7.61 7.75
C ASP A 20 13.10 -8.09 6.64
N ILE A 21 14.24 -7.42 6.47
CA ILE A 21 15.24 -7.78 5.45
C ILE A 21 16.53 -8.36 6.04
N THR A 22 16.40 -9.16 7.09
CA THR A 22 17.52 -9.81 7.75
C THR A 22 18.13 -10.93 6.89
N THR A 23 19.44 -11.13 7.01
CA THR A 23 20.14 -12.25 6.38
C THR A 23 19.61 -13.58 6.90
N THR A 24 19.25 -14.49 6.01
CA THR A 24 18.87 -15.86 6.37
C THR A 24 19.99 -16.82 6.05
N ALA A 25 20.32 -17.70 6.99
CA ALA A 25 21.39 -18.69 6.85
C ALA A 25 20.87 -20.10 7.07
N TRP A 26 21.21 -21.01 6.19
CA TRP A 26 21.01 -22.45 6.35
C TRP A 26 22.34 -23.18 6.26
N SER A 27 22.64 -23.99 7.24
CA SER A 27 23.81 -24.90 7.20
C SER A 27 23.37 -26.36 7.19
N GLY A 28 24.12 -27.21 6.55
CA GLY A 28 23.91 -28.64 6.47
C GLY A 28 25.22 -29.38 6.20
N ASP A 29 25.16 -30.69 6.06
CA ASP A 29 26.34 -31.54 5.89
C ASP A 29 27.21 -31.21 4.66
N ARG A 30 26.67 -30.46 3.70
CA ARG A 30 27.32 -30.14 2.43
C ARG A 30 27.65 -28.67 2.23
N GLY A 31 27.44 -27.84 3.24
CA GLY A 31 27.78 -26.41 3.16
C GLY A 31 26.83 -25.45 3.86
N LEU A 32 27.07 -24.17 3.60
CA LEU A 32 26.32 -23.05 4.12
C LEU A 32 25.70 -22.26 2.97
N THR A 33 24.41 -21.93 3.06
CA THR A 33 23.71 -21.01 2.16
C THR A 33 23.32 -19.75 2.92
N LEU A 34 23.73 -18.60 2.40
CA LEU A 34 23.30 -17.29 2.88
C LEU A 34 22.36 -16.64 1.86
N ILE A 35 21.28 -16.06 2.34
CA ILE A 35 20.37 -15.24 1.51
C ILE A 35 20.38 -13.83 2.08
N GLU A 36 20.76 -12.88 1.25
CA GLU A 36 20.74 -11.46 1.54
C GLU A 36 19.85 -10.75 0.51
N MET A 37 19.06 -9.80 0.98
CA MET A 37 18.25 -8.96 0.09
C MET A 37 19.09 -7.82 -0.46
N GLY A 38 18.96 -7.55 -1.77
CA GLY A 38 19.64 -6.46 -2.46
C GLY A 38 18.65 -5.50 -3.11
N PRO A 39 19.02 -4.20 -3.23
CA PRO A 39 18.16 -3.20 -3.84
C PRO A 39 17.98 -3.41 -5.35
N PHE A 40 16.82 -2.99 -5.86
CA PHE A 40 16.59 -2.85 -7.30
C PHE A 40 17.20 -1.57 -7.87
N GLY A 41 17.44 -0.57 -7.02
CA GLY A 41 17.90 0.77 -7.39
C GLY A 41 16.75 1.77 -7.42
N VAL A 42 16.32 2.21 -8.61
CA VAL A 42 15.20 3.13 -8.75
C VAL A 42 13.91 2.35 -9.02
N ILE A 43 12.90 2.54 -8.18
CA ILE A 43 11.58 1.91 -8.34
C ILE A 43 10.60 2.95 -8.86
N GLY A 44 9.82 2.61 -9.90
CA GLY A 44 8.68 3.41 -10.33
C GLY A 44 7.45 3.08 -9.50
N ALA A 45 6.72 4.10 -9.04
CA ALA A 45 5.51 3.91 -8.26
C ALA A 45 4.34 4.72 -8.83
N ILE A 46 3.24 4.05 -9.17
CA ILE A 46 1.98 4.68 -9.59
C ILE A 46 1.03 4.63 -8.41
N THR A 47 0.52 5.80 -7.99
CA THR A 47 -0.27 5.92 -6.75
C THR A 47 -1.70 6.38 -7.01
N PRO A 48 -2.67 5.93 -6.18
CA PRO A 48 -4.10 6.19 -6.38
C PRO A 48 -4.50 7.59 -5.86
N CYS A 49 -5.75 7.99 -6.14
CA CYS A 49 -6.33 9.20 -5.55
C CYS A 49 -7.02 8.96 -4.20
N THR A 50 -7.32 7.71 -3.84
CA THR A 50 -8.04 7.36 -2.60
C THR A 50 -7.18 7.51 -1.36
N ASN A 51 -5.90 7.13 -1.44
CA ASN A 51 -4.93 7.15 -0.35
C ASN A 51 -3.57 7.69 -0.86
N PRO A 52 -3.49 8.92 -1.39
CA PRO A 52 -2.30 9.37 -2.08
C PRO A 52 -1.09 9.53 -1.15
N SER A 53 -1.24 10.23 -0.04
CA SER A 53 -0.15 10.48 0.91
C SER A 53 0.27 9.23 1.67
N GLU A 54 -0.69 8.41 2.07
CA GLU A 54 -0.43 7.17 2.79
C GLU A 54 0.32 6.17 1.92
N THR A 55 -0.06 6.06 0.63
CA THR A 55 0.64 5.18 -0.32
C THR A 55 2.08 5.67 -0.58
N ILE A 56 2.27 6.98 -0.69
CA ILE A 56 3.61 7.57 -0.85
C ILE A 56 4.46 7.29 0.38
N LEU A 57 3.93 7.50 1.59
CA LEU A 57 4.62 7.23 2.84
C LEU A 57 5.03 5.76 2.94
N CYS A 58 4.08 4.84 2.80
CA CYS A 58 4.31 3.40 2.88
C CYS A 58 5.34 2.93 1.84
N ASN A 59 5.15 3.29 0.57
CA ASN A 59 6.05 2.89 -0.50
C ASN A 59 7.47 3.46 -0.30
N THR A 60 7.58 4.73 0.08
CA THR A 60 8.90 5.34 0.32
C THR A 60 9.62 4.66 1.46
N MET A 61 8.95 4.44 2.61
CA MET A 61 9.56 3.79 3.77
C MET A 61 10.04 2.37 3.45
N GLY A 62 9.16 1.53 2.89
CA GLY A 62 9.51 0.14 2.58
C GLY A 62 10.57 0.03 1.46
N MET A 63 10.48 0.85 0.43
CA MET A 63 11.46 0.85 -0.66
C MET A 63 12.82 1.38 -0.21
N LEU A 64 12.84 2.44 0.61
CA LEU A 64 14.06 2.98 1.20
C LEU A 64 14.72 2.00 2.17
N ALA A 65 13.93 1.32 3.00
CA ALA A 65 14.44 0.26 3.87
C ALA A 65 15.15 -0.85 3.08
N GLY A 66 14.64 -1.18 1.89
CA GLY A 66 15.27 -2.10 0.94
C GLY A 66 16.44 -1.49 0.14
N GLY A 67 16.89 -0.27 0.45
CA GLY A 67 18.00 0.42 -0.22
C GLY A 67 17.67 1.01 -1.59
N ASN A 68 16.39 1.28 -1.87
CA ASN A 68 15.92 1.82 -3.15
C ASN A 68 15.53 3.30 -3.03
N THR A 69 15.46 3.99 -4.17
CA THR A 69 14.81 5.28 -4.33
C THR A 69 13.56 5.15 -5.19
N VAL A 70 12.67 6.14 -5.14
CA VAL A 70 11.34 6.02 -5.76
C VAL A 70 11.05 7.20 -6.68
N VAL A 71 10.57 6.89 -7.89
CA VAL A 71 9.99 7.87 -8.81
C VAL A 71 8.48 7.65 -8.83
N PHE A 72 7.73 8.63 -8.36
CA PHE A 72 6.27 8.58 -8.32
C PHE A 72 5.62 9.15 -9.59
N ASN A 73 4.56 8.50 -10.04
CA ASN A 73 3.59 9.03 -10.99
C ASN A 73 2.20 8.98 -10.34
N PRO A 74 1.83 10.01 -9.58
CA PRO A 74 0.59 10.02 -8.81
C PRO A 74 -0.63 10.22 -9.69
N HIS A 75 -1.81 9.88 -9.14
CA HIS A 75 -3.08 10.17 -9.81
C HIS A 75 -3.24 11.70 -10.01
N PRO A 76 -3.67 12.18 -11.19
CA PRO A 76 -3.77 13.62 -11.48
C PRO A 76 -4.60 14.41 -10.47
N ALA A 77 -5.67 13.82 -9.92
CA ALA A 77 -6.52 14.47 -8.91
C ALA A 77 -5.85 14.65 -7.54
N ALA A 78 -4.70 13.99 -7.29
CA ALA A 78 -4.01 14.00 -5.99
C ALA A 78 -2.60 14.62 -6.07
N ILE A 79 -2.24 15.26 -7.18
CA ILE A 79 -0.86 15.72 -7.41
C ILE A 79 -0.33 16.67 -6.33
N LYS A 80 -1.14 17.63 -5.87
CA LYS A 80 -0.71 18.59 -4.85
C LYS A 80 -0.39 17.92 -3.50
N THR A 81 -1.26 17.01 -3.07
CA THR A 81 -1.05 16.21 -1.84
C THR A 81 0.18 15.32 -1.99
N SER A 82 0.37 14.73 -3.16
CA SER A 82 1.49 13.85 -3.44
C SER A 82 2.83 14.60 -3.41
N ILE A 83 2.92 15.78 -4.07
CA ILE A 83 4.13 16.61 -4.03
C ILE A 83 4.44 17.02 -2.60
N TYR A 84 3.44 17.45 -1.83
CA TYR A 84 3.64 17.83 -0.43
C TYR A 84 4.18 16.69 0.43
N ALA A 85 3.60 15.49 0.30
CA ALA A 85 4.06 14.30 1.04
C ALA A 85 5.51 13.92 0.68
N ILE A 86 5.86 13.98 -0.60
CA ILE A 86 7.23 13.68 -1.08
C ILE A 86 8.23 14.69 -0.53
N ASN A 87 7.90 15.98 -0.52
CA ASN A 87 8.77 17.01 0.04
C ASN A 87 9.03 16.78 1.52
N LEU A 88 7.97 16.48 2.31
CA LEU A 88 8.12 16.16 3.73
C LEU A 88 9.03 14.95 3.97
N LEU A 89 8.93 13.91 3.14
CA LEU A 89 9.76 12.72 3.25
C LEU A 89 11.24 13.01 2.93
N ASN A 90 11.52 13.84 1.91
CA ASN A 90 12.88 14.27 1.60
C ASN A 90 13.46 15.17 2.71
N GLU A 91 12.67 16.09 3.27
CA GLU A 91 13.06 16.91 4.41
C GLU A 91 13.40 16.02 5.62
N ALA A 92 12.53 15.08 5.97
CA ALA A 92 12.77 14.14 7.07
C ALA A 92 14.02 13.27 6.86
N SER A 93 14.30 12.87 5.61
CA SER A 93 15.53 12.16 5.27
C SER A 93 16.76 13.02 5.57
N LEU A 94 16.78 14.26 5.09
CA LEU A 94 17.88 15.18 5.33
C LEU A 94 18.09 15.50 6.81
N GLU A 95 17.01 15.76 7.56
CA GLU A 95 17.06 16.01 9.00
C GLU A 95 17.61 14.81 9.78
N SER A 96 17.39 13.61 9.28
CA SER A 96 17.91 12.36 9.86
C SER A 96 19.34 12.02 9.39
N GLY A 97 19.98 12.87 8.58
CA GLY A 97 21.31 12.63 8.03
C GLY A 97 21.32 11.69 6.81
N GLY A 98 20.14 11.42 6.23
CA GLY A 98 19.99 10.63 5.01
C GLY A 98 20.29 11.41 3.74
N PRO A 99 20.21 10.73 2.57
CA PRO A 99 20.43 11.39 1.29
C PRO A 99 19.24 12.26 0.87
N ASP A 100 19.53 13.24 -0.01
CA ASP A 100 18.50 14.00 -0.70
C ASP A 100 17.85 13.18 -1.83
N ASN A 101 16.63 13.58 -2.21
CA ASN A 101 15.88 12.99 -3.33
C ASN A 101 15.64 11.48 -3.24
N ILE A 102 15.36 10.99 -2.04
CA ILE A 102 14.94 9.59 -1.84
C ILE A 102 13.63 9.25 -2.57
N ALA A 103 12.79 10.26 -2.76
CA ALA A 103 11.54 10.19 -3.49
C ALA A 103 11.38 11.42 -4.39
N VAL A 104 11.02 11.19 -5.65
CA VAL A 104 10.76 12.25 -6.63
C VAL A 104 9.44 11.99 -7.36
N THR A 105 8.88 13.01 -8.00
CA THR A 105 7.61 12.89 -8.74
C THR A 105 7.59 13.73 -10.01
N VAL A 106 6.69 13.36 -10.92
CA VAL A 106 6.37 14.19 -12.08
C VAL A 106 5.37 15.29 -11.69
N GLU A 107 5.58 16.51 -12.15
CA GLU A 107 4.68 17.64 -11.88
C GLU A 107 3.31 17.50 -12.58
N LYS A 108 3.29 16.86 -13.74
CA LYS A 108 2.09 16.68 -14.57
C LYS A 108 1.94 15.21 -14.93
N PRO A 109 1.36 14.39 -14.03
CA PRO A 109 1.15 12.98 -14.29
C PRO A 109 0.12 12.76 -15.40
N THR A 110 0.47 11.92 -16.36
CA THR A 110 -0.36 11.54 -17.50
C THR A 110 -0.16 10.06 -17.82
N LEU A 111 -0.98 9.51 -18.70
CA LEU A 111 -0.76 8.16 -19.22
C LEU A 111 0.58 8.05 -19.98
N GLU A 112 1.01 9.14 -20.62
CA GLU A 112 2.29 9.19 -21.33
C GLU A 112 3.46 9.10 -20.33
N THR A 113 3.44 9.88 -19.24
CA THR A 113 4.48 9.79 -18.19
C THR A 113 4.52 8.42 -17.52
N SER A 114 3.37 7.77 -17.33
CA SER A 114 3.30 6.37 -16.88
C SER A 114 3.97 5.42 -17.87
N ASN A 115 3.71 5.59 -19.18
CA ASN A 115 4.33 4.78 -20.22
C ASN A 115 5.85 4.99 -20.30
N VAL A 116 6.33 6.23 -20.15
CA VAL A 116 7.77 6.54 -20.08
C VAL A 116 8.40 5.82 -18.89
N MET A 117 7.79 5.91 -17.70
CA MET A 117 8.25 5.19 -16.50
C MET A 117 8.30 3.68 -16.74
N MET A 118 7.23 3.08 -17.29
CA MET A 118 7.17 1.65 -17.59
C MET A 118 8.23 1.18 -18.61
N LYS A 119 8.73 2.05 -19.45
CA LYS A 119 9.73 1.71 -20.48
C LYS A 119 11.15 2.15 -20.10
N HIS A 120 11.32 2.95 -19.04
CA HIS A 120 12.63 3.53 -18.71
C HIS A 120 13.63 2.43 -18.30
N LYS A 121 14.80 2.40 -18.95
CA LYS A 121 15.79 1.33 -18.78
C LYS A 121 16.31 1.19 -17.34
N ASP A 122 16.40 2.31 -16.61
CA ASP A 122 16.96 2.35 -15.25
C ASP A 122 15.87 2.18 -14.15
N ILE A 123 14.65 1.85 -14.52
CA ILE A 123 13.56 1.50 -13.59
C ILE A 123 13.24 0.01 -13.78
N PRO A 124 13.85 -0.89 -13.03
CA PRO A 124 13.67 -2.34 -13.20
C PRO A 124 12.38 -2.89 -12.58
N LEU A 125 11.79 -2.18 -11.62
CA LEU A 125 10.59 -2.59 -10.88
C LEU A 125 9.57 -1.45 -10.86
N ILE A 126 8.29 -1.80 -11.02
CA ILE A 126 7.17 -0.86 -10.91
C ILE A 126 6.15 -1.39 -9.91
N ALA A 127 5.83 -0.57 -8.93
CA ALA A 127 4.73 -0.79 -8.00
C ALA A 127 3.54 0.08 -8.41
N ALA A 128 2.39 -0.53 -8.68
CA ALA A 128 1.18 0.19 -9.09
C ALA A 128 0.04 -0.09 -8.13
N THR A 129 -0.53 0.97 -7.56
CA THR A 129 -1.77 0.91 -6.80
C THR A 129 -2.81 1.74 -7.52
N GLY A 130 -3.87 1.12 -8.01
CA GLY A 130 -4.89 1.83 -8.78
C GLY A 130 -5.92 0.94 -9.44
N GLY A 131 -6.64 1.45 -10.41
CA GLY A 131 -7.67 0.71 -11.12
C GLY A 131 -7.12 -0.44 -11.98
N PRO A 132 -7.98 -1.38 -12.40
CA PRO A 132 -7.57 -2.57 -13.15
C PRO A 132 -6.74 -2.27 -14.41
N GLY A 133 -7.05 -1.18 -15.12
CA GLY A 133 -6.33 -0.79 -16.33
C GLY A 133 -4.87 -0.46 -16.09
N VAL A 134 -4.56 0.27 -15.01
CA VAL A 134 -3.18 0.60 -14.64
C VAL A 134 -2.41 -0.65 -14.22
N VAL A 135 -3.03 -1.49 -13.40
CA VAL A 135 -2.42 -2.75 -12.95
C VAL A 135 -2.11 -3.66 -14.14
N THR A 136 -3.07 -3.84 -15.05
CA THR A 136 -2.87 -4.64 -16.27
C THR A 136 -1.74 -4.07 -17.13
N ALA A 137 -1.69 -2.75 -17.32
CA ALA A 137 -0.63 -2.10 -18.10
C ALA A 137 0.76 -2.36 -17.50
N VAL A 138 0.90 -2.26 -16.16
CA VAL A 138 2.17 -2.53 -15.46
C VAL A 138 2.57 -4.00 -15.58
N LEU A 139 1.65 -4.93 -15.33
CA LEU A 139 1.94 -6.37 -15.41
C LEU A 139 2.24 -6.82 -16.86
N SER A 140 1.74 -6.10 -17.87
CA SER A 140 2.00 -6.37 -19.28
C SER A 140 3.17 -5.58 -19.84
N SER A 141 3.85 -4.75 -19.06
CA SER A 141 4.92 -3.85 -19.54
C SER A 141 6.23 -4.57 -19.88
N GLY A 142 6.38 -5.83 -19.49
CA GLY A 142 7.62 -6.62 -19.64
C GLY A 142 8.62 -6.35 -18.50
N LYS A 143 8.31 -5.48 -17.56
CA LYS A 143 9.10 -5.25 -16.35
C LYS A 143 8.58 -6.09 -15.18
N ARG A 144 9.37 -6.18 -14.10
CA ARG A 144 8.83 -6.67 -12.83
C ARG A 144 7.77 -5.69 -12.35
N GLY A 145 6.58 -6.20 -12.08
CA GLY A 145 5.43 -5.41 -11.63
C GLY A 145 4.84 -5.96 -10.35
N ILE A 146 4.56 -5.06 -9.40
CA ILE A 146 3.71 -5.32 -8.23
C ILE A 146 2.45 -4.52 -8.45
N GLY A 147 1.32 -5.20 -8.61
CA GLY A 147 0.03 -4.56 -8.89
C GLY A 147 -0.97 -4.76 -7.77
N ALA A 148 -1.46 -3.67 -7.19
CA ALA A 148 -2.56 -3.65 -6.24
C ALA A 148 -3.78 -2.98 -6.90
N GLY A 149 -4.78 -3.78 -7.21
CA GLY A 149 -6.01 -3.35 -7.89
C GLY A 149 -7.10 -2.88 -6.94
N ALA A 150 -8.32 -2.76 -7.46
CA ALA A 150 -9.51 -2.47 -6.66
C ALA A 150 -9.78 -3.64 -5.70
N GLY A 151 -9.83 -3.33 -4.40
CA GLY A 151 -10.14 -4.30 -3.37
C GLY A 151 -11.66 -4.40 -3.12
N ASN A 152 -12.11 -5.59 -2.80
CA ASN A 152 -13.46 -5.87 -2.30
C ASN A 152 -13.35 -6.94 -1.19
N PRO A 153 -12.75 -6.63 -0.02
CA PRO A 153 -12.53 -7.61 1.04
C PRO A 153 -13.86 -8.07 1.64
N PRO A 154 -14.15 -9.38 1.66
CA PRO A 154 -15.29 -9.92 2.38
C PRO A 154 -14.98 -10.14 3.86
N ALA A 155 -15.95 -9.91 4.72
CA ALA A 155 -15.95 -10.38 6.09
C ALA A 155 -16.69 -11.73 6.15
N LEU A 156 -15.98 -12.79 6.53
CA LEU A 156 -16.56 -14.12 6.68
C LEU A 156 -16.92 -14.35 8.15
N VAL A 157 -18.20 -14.67 8.40
CA VAL A 157 -18.73 -14.90 9.77
C VAL A 157 -19.41 -16.25 9.82
N ASP A 158 -18.99 -17.11 10.74
CA ASP A 158 -19.59 -18.41 11.00
C ASP A 158 -20.14 -18.50 12.43
N GLU A 159 -20.72 -19.64 12.79
CA GLU A 159 -21.37 -19.90 14.10
C GLU A 159 -20.38 -19.92 15.28
N THR A 160 -19.07 -19.93 15.04
CA THR A 160 -18.05 -19.88 16.10
C THR A 160 -17.69 -18.47 16.51
N ALA A 161 -18.15 -17.47 15.75
CA ALA A 161 -17.88 -16.08 16.03
C ALA A 161 -18.67 -15.53 17.20
N ASP A 162 -18.11 -14.55 17.92
CA ASP A 162 -18.90 -13.65 18.77
C ASP A 162 -19.65 -12.69 17.84
N ILE A 163 -20.93 -12.96 17.59
CA ILE A 163 -21.73 -12.29 16.57
C ILE A 163 -21.84 -10.79 16.82
N ARG A 164 -21.99 -10.37 18.09
CA ARG A 164 -22.08 -8.96 18.45
C ARG A 164 -20.76 -8.24 18.17
N LYS A 165 -19.65 -8.84 18.60
CA LYS A 165 -18.31 -8.30 18.32
C LYS A 165 -18.05 -8.23 16.82
N ALA A 166 -18.39 -9.28 16.08
CA ALA A 166 -18.25 -9.31 14.62
C ALA A 166 -19.02 -8.16 13.94
N ALA A 167 -20.26 -7.89 14.37
CA ALA A 167 -21.03 -6.77 13.85
C ALA A 167 -20.35 -5.42 14.12
N THR A 168 -19.90 -5.18 15.36
CA THR A 168 -19.20 -3.96 15.74
C THR A 168 -17.89 -3.77 14.92
N ASP A 169 -17.09 -4.82 14.78
CA ASP A 169 -15.83 -4.79 14.03
C ASP A 169 -16.07 -4.50 12.54
N ILE A 170 -17.10 -5.15 11.94
CA ILE A 170 -17.46 -4.95 10.53
C ILE A 170 -17.93 -3.51 10.29
N VAL A 171 -18.82 -2.98 11.16
CA VAL A 171 -19.28 -1.59 11.02
C VAL A 171 -18.12 -0.61 11.15
N ASN A 172 -17.25 -0.79 12.13
CA ASN A 172 -16.06 0.05 12.30
C ASN A 172 -15.12 -0.01 11.08
N GLY A 173 -14.87 -1.20 10.53
CA GLY A 173 -14.02 -1.39 9.36
C GLY A 173 -14.63 -0.80 8.09
N CYS A 174 -15.91 -1.07 7.81
CA CYS A 174 -16.56 -0.59 6.60
C CYS A 174 -16.89 0.91 6.62
N THR A 175 -17.01 1.54 7.79
CA THR A 175 -17.26 3.00 7.90
C THR A 175 -15.97 3.81 7.97
N PHE A 176 -14.84 3.17 8.27
CA PHE A 176 -13.55 3.84 8.36
C PHE A 176 -13.22 4.61 7.08
N ASP A 177 -12.89 5.89 7.24
CA ASP A 177 -12.52 6.80 6.14
C ASP A 177 -13.57 6.79 4.99
N ASN A 178 -14.87 6.73 5.31
CA ASN A 178 -15.99 6.65 4.36
C ASN A 178 -15.89 5.48 3.35
N ASN A 179 -15.33 4.37 3.77
CA ASN A 179 -15.07 3.21 2.91
C ASN A 179 -14.20 3.48 1.66
N LEU A 180 -13.38 4.53 1.70
CA LEU A 180 -12.46 4.86 0.61
C LEU A 180 -11.28 3.89 0.47
N PRO A 181 -10.71 3.34 1.57
CA PRO A 181 -9.63 2.38 1.46
C PRO A 181 -10.05 1.12 0.71
N CYS A 182 -9.19 0.64 -0.18
CA CYS A 182 -9.43 -0.61 -0.90
C CYS A 182 -9.42 -1.86 0.01
N ILE A 183 -8.93 -1.72 1.24
CA ILE A 183 -8.84 -2.76 2.27
C ILE A 183 -10.04 -2.76 3.24
N ALA A 184 -10.92 -1.75 3.20
CA ALA A 184 -12.12 -1.72 4.03
C ALA A 184 -13.13 -2.79 3.58
N GLU A 185 -13.80 -3.41 4.52
CA GLU A 185 -14.81 -4.44 4.25
C GLU A 185 -15.94 -3.88 3.37
N LYS A 186 -16.32 -4.64 2.34
CA LYS A 186 -17.34 -4.22 1.37
C LYS A 186 -18.44 -5.27 1.19
N GLU A 187 -18.23 -6.45 1.72
CA GLU A 187 -19.11 -7.58 1.56
C GLU A 187 -19.08 -8.44 2.83
N ILE A 188 -20.24 -9.00 3.19
CA ILE A 188 -20.36 -9.93 4.32
C ILE A 188 -20.83 -11.27 3.80
N VAL A 189 -20.11 -12.32 4.13
CA VAL A 189 -20.48 -13.72 3.88
C VAL A 189 -20.72 -14.40 5.21
N ALA A 190 -21.97 -14.70 5.52
CA ALA A 190 -22.34 -15.31 6.79
C ALA A 190 -23.09 -16.64 6.56
N VAL A 191 -22.88 -17.62 7.46
CA VAL A 191 -23.65 -18.86 7.44
C VAL A 191 -25.09 -18.58 7.81
N SER A 192 -26.03 -19.31 7.21
CA SER A 192 -27.49 -19.06 7.33
C SER A 192 -28.03 -19.12 8.75
N SER A 193 -27.40 -19.90 9.63
CA SER A 193 -27.81 -20.04 11.02
C SER A 193 -27.69 -18.80 11.88
N ILE A 194 -26.82 -17.85 11.51
CA ILE A 194 -26.53 -16.64 12.30
C ILE A 194 -26.92 -15.34 11.61
N VAL A 195 -27.38 -15.40 10.36
CA VAL A 195 -27.65 -14.21 9.53
C VAL A 195 -28.60 -13.23 10.22
N ASP A 196 -29.70 -13.69 10.76
CA ASP A 196 -30.73 -12.85 11.39
C ASP A 196 -30.17 -12.13 12.64
N GLU A 197 -29.42 -12.85 13.46
CA GLU A 197 -28.76 -12.29 14.65
C GLU A 197 -27.68 -11.25 14.25
N LEU A 198 -26.84 -11.58 13.29
CA LEU A 198 -25.83 -10.68 12.77
C LEU A 198 -26.44 -9.39 12.21
N MET A 199 -27.48 -9.49 11.40
CA MET A 199 -28.23 -8.36 10.86
C MET A 199 -28.81 -7.47 11.95
N HIS A 200 -29.35 -8.09 13.03
CA HIS A 200 -29.86 -7.34 14.17
C HIS A 200 -28.79 -6.45 14.81
N TYR A 201 -27.58 -6.99 15.07
CA TYR A 201 -26.50 -6.21 15.64
C TYR A 201 -25.89 -5.18 14.66
N LEU A 202 -25.76 -5.50 13.39
CA LEU A 202 -25.28 -4.55 12.37
C LEU A 202 -26.18 -3.30 12.28
N VAL A 203 -27.49 -3.46 12.40
CA VAL A 203 -28.44 -2.33 12.42
C VAL A 203 -28.37 -1.54 13.73
N ALA A 204 -28.09 -2.19 14.84
CA ALA A 204 -28.00 -1.55 16.15
C ALA A 204 -26.72 -0.71 16.34
N GLU A 205 -25.64 -1.00 15.60
CA GLU A 205 -24.36 -0.26 15.63
C GLU A 205 -24.37 1.02 14.75
N ASN A 206 -25.44 1.27 13.98
CA ASN A 206 -25.58 2.43 13.07
C ASN A 206 -26.11 3.67 13.79
#